data_191e490c2d44a36dd207ccd6064d1c7a
#
_entry.id   191e490c2d44a36dd207ccd6064d1c7a
#
_cell.length_a   1.000
_cell.length_b   1.000
_cell.length_c   1.000
_cell.angle_alpha   90.00
_cell.angle_beta   90.00
_cell.angle_gamma   90.00
#
_symmetry.space_group_name_H-M   'P 1'
#
loop_
_entity.id
_entity.type
_entity.pdbx_description
1 polymer ?
#
loop_
_entity_poly.entity_id
_entity_poly.type
_entity_poly.pdbx_seq_one_letter_code
_entity_poly.pdbx_strand_id
1 'polypeptide(L)'
;WELLYWMIVESDNTATNRVISTVGYDAINAYARDVLGLRHTVCQRQMLDWDAIAAGRNNYTSAADQFALYRKLCRGEILNESLTAVALDMLRRQRSMDDILRYIPYPVDFAHKTGGLDYLSHDAGVFFQPGGDWFLGIFTWDGPSPEGDNRQKQFIGRLAQAIYDTYGAPAPAFCSGG
;
A
#
# COMPACT_ATOMS: atom_id res chain seq x y z
N TRP A 1 -17.52 -9.43 1.28
CA TRP A 1 -16.31 -9.63 0.50
C TRP A 1 -16.20 -8.61 -0.64
N GLU A 2 -17.26 -8.36 -1.35
CA GLU A 2 -17.30 -7.43 -2.47
C GLU A 2 -16.80 -6.02 -2.12
N LEU A 3 -17.23 -5.44 -0.98
CA LEU A 3 -16.74 -4.16 -0.51
C LEU A 3 -15.23 -4.15 -0.25
N LEU A 4 -14.66 -5.22 0.31
CA LEU A 4 -13.23 -5.34 0.53
C LEU A 4 -12.47 -5.42 -0.80
N TYR A 5 -13.00 -6.16 -1.77
CA TYR A 5 -12.45 -6.21 -3.11
C TYR A 5 -12.39 -4.83 -3.77
N TRP A 6 -13.50 -4.11 -3.82
CA TRP A 6 -13.55 -2.77 -4.42
C TRP A 6 -12.64 -1.79 -3.68
N MET A 7 -12.60 -1.84 -2.35
CA MET A 7 -11.74 -1.01 -1.52
C MET A 7 -10.25 -1.23 -1.82
N ILE A 8 -9.80 -2.47 -1.96
CA ILE A 8 -8.38 -2.80 -2.12
C ILE A 8 -7.97 -2.79 -3.59
N VAL A 9 -8.71 -3.48 -4.47
CA VAL A 9 -8.31 -3.69 -5.87
C VAL A 9 -8.56 -2.44 -6.72
N GLU A 10 -9.74 -1.82 -6.57
CA GLU A 10 -10.13 -0.65 -7.35
C GLU A 10 -9.86 0.67 -6.63
N SER A 11 -9.45 0.61 -5.36
CA SER A 11 -9.32 1.81 -4.52
C SER A 11 -10.60 2.64 -4.44
N ASP A 12 -11.78 1.97 -4.45
CA ASP A 12 -13.08 2.62 -4.47
C ASP A 12 -13.36 3.34 -3.15
N ASN A 13 -13.58 4.66 -3.23
CA ASN A 13 -13.82 5.51 -2.06
C ASN A 13 -15.17 5.23 -1.39
N THR A 14 -16.19 4.86 -2.17
CA THR A 14 -17.52 4.55 -1.64
C THR A 14 -17.50 3.26 -0.85
N ALA A 15 -16.86 2.21 -1.39
CA ALA A 15 -16.65 0.96 -0.69
C ALA A 15 -15.83 1.16 0.59
N THR A 16 -14.75 1.95 0.52
CA THR A 16 -13.92 2.31 1.68
C THR A 16 -14.74 3.00 2.76
N ASN A 17 -15.51 4.03 2.39
CA ASN A 17 -16.36 4.77 3.32
C ASN A 17 -17.44 3.87 3.96
N ARG A 18 -17.98 2.92 3.19
CA ARG A 18 -18.95 1.96 3.73
C ARG A 18 -18.31 1.03 4.75
N VAL A 19 -17.08 0.57 4.51
CA VAL A 19 -16.32 -0.24 5.47
C VAL A 19 -16.01 0.58 6.73
N ILE A 20 -15.51 1.82 6.59
CA ILE A 20 -15.25 2.71 7.72
C ILE A 20 -16.51 2.92 8.56
N SER A 21 -17.66 3.21 7.91
CA SER A 21 -18.94 3.43 8.60
C SER A 21 -19.47 2.17 9.31
N THR A 22 -19.14 0.99 8.77
CA THR A 22 -19.58 -0.29 9.35
C THR A 22 -18.73 -0.67 10.57
N VAL A 23 -17.42 -0.45 10.49
CA VAL A 23 -16.47 -0.83 11.56
C VAL A 23 -16.39 0.27 12.63
N GLY A 24 -16.43 1.53 12.23
CA GLY A 24 -16.27 2.70 13.09
C GLY A 24 -14.82 3.09 13.34
N TYR A 25 -14.59 4.40 13.46
CA TYR A 25 -13.24 4.96 13.65
C TYR A 25 -12.55 4.43 14.92
N ASP A 26 -13.29 4.34 16.01
CA ASP A 26 -12.73 3.91 17.29
C ASP A 26 -12.20 2.48 17.22
N ALA A 27 -12.96 1.57 16.61
CA ALA A 27 -12.54 0.18 16.45
C ALA A 27 -11.34 0.05 15.50
N ILE A 28 -11.34 0.80 14.37
CA ILE A 28 -10.21 0.83 13.44
C ILE A 28 -8.95 1.31 14.14
N ASN A 29 -9.02 2.44 14.85
CA ASN A 29 -7.88 3.04 15.52
C ASN A 29 -7.39 2.23 16.72
N ALA A 30 -8.30 1.63 17.49
CA ALA A 30 -7.95 0.73 18.58
C ALA A 30 -7.21 -0.51 18.05
N TYR A 31 -7.70 -1.13 16.97
CA TYR A 31 -7.05 -2.27 16.36
C TYR A 31 -5.66 -1.91 15.81
N ALA A 32 -5.54 -0.78 15.10
CA ALA A 32 -4.27 -0.29 14.60
C ALA A 32 -3.24 -0.10 15.71
N ARG A 33 -3.62 0.53 16.81
CA ARG A 33 -2.75 0.85 17.94
C ARG A 33 -2.44 -0.38 18.80
N ASP A 34 -3.49 -1.10 19.24
CA ASP A 34 -3.38 -2.08 20.33
C ASP A 34 -3.04 -3.48 19.83
N VAL A 35 -3.46 -3.85 18.61
CA VAL A 35 -3.20 -5.15 18.00
C VAL A 35 -2.04 -5.09 17.02
N LEU A 36 -2.06 -4.11 16.11
CA LEU A 36 -1.03 -4.00 15.09
C LEU A 36 0.22 -3.26 15.58
N GLY A 37 0.11 -2.45 16.63
CA GLY A 37 1.22 -1.66 17.18
C GLY A 37 1.63 -0.49 16.29
N LEU A 38 0.71 0.01 15.46
CA LEU A 38 0.94 1.13 14.55
C LEU A 38 0.84 2.46 15.31
N ARG A 39 1.94 3.18 15.39
CA ARG A 39 2.03 4.38 16.25
C ARG A 39 1.62 5.68 15.56
N HIS A 40 1.67 5.69 14.23
CA HIS A 40 1.43 6.88 13.41
C HIS A 40 0.26 6.67 12.44
N THR A 41 -0.45 5.56 12.55
CA THR A 41 -1.59 5.24 11.71
C THR A 41 -2.88 5.58 12.43
N VAL A 42 -3.67 6.47 11.81
CA VAL A 42 -4.96 6.91 12.36
C VAL A 42 -5.95 7.17 11.23
N CYS A 43 -7.19 6.72 11.43
CA CYS A 43 -8.32 7.00 10.55
C CYS A 43 -9.26 7.98 11.24
N GLN A 44 -9.42 9.19 10.68
CA GLN A 44 -10.19 10.30 11.28
C GLN A 44 -11.26 10.87 10.36
N ARG A 45 -11.26 10.49 9.09
CA ARG A 45 -12.22 10.97 8.10
C ARG A 45 -12.57 9.91 7.05
N GLN A 46 -13.67 10.11 6.40
CA GLN A 46 -14.02 9.38 5.19
C GLN A 46 -13.14 9.81 4.01
N MET A 47 -13.12 9.00 2.97
CA MET A 47 -12.46 9.37 1.70
C MET A 47 -13.22 10.53 1.07
N LEU A 48 -12.49 11.47 0.49
CA LEU A 48 -13.02 12.69 -0.15
C LEU A 48 -13.79 13.65 0.78
N ASP A 49 -13.60 13.54 2.09
CA ASP A 49 -14.14 14.49 3.07
C ASP A 49 -13.24 15.73 3.15
N TRP A 50 -13.45 16.63 2.20
CA TRP A 50 -12.66 17.87 2.08
C TRP A 50 -12.89 18.84 3.24
N ASP A 51 -14.09 18.85 3.82
CA ASP A 51 -14.41 19.68 5.00
C ASP A 51 -13.61 19.20 6.23
N ALA A 52 -13.49 17.89 6.40
CA ALA A 52 -12.63 17.35 7.47
C ALA A 52 -11.15 17.72 7.25
N ILE A 53 -10.65 17.63 6.02
CA ILE A 53 -9.28 18.03 5.67
C ILE A 53 -9.05 19.50 5.98
N ALA A 54 -9.96 20.37 5.54
CA ALA A 54 -9.89 21.80 5.80
C ALA A 54 -9.92 22.14 7.30
N ALA A 55 -10.61 21.32 8.09
CA ALA A 55 -10.65 21.41 9.56
C ALA A 55 -9.44 20.74 10.25
N GLY A 56 -8.41 20.32 9.51
CA GLY A 56 -7.20 19.70 10.04
C GLY A 56 -7.33 18.22 10.45
N ARG A 57 -8.46 17.58 10.15
CA ARG A 57 -8.64 16.13 10.37
C ARG A 57 -8.24 15.39 9.12
N ASN A 58 -7.27 14.48 9.23
CA ASN A 58 -6.82 13.68 8.10
C ASN A 58 -6.54 12.23 8.54
N ASN A 59 -6.45 11.34 7.55
CA ASN A 59 -5.96 9.99 7.76
C ASN A 59 -4.45 10.01 7.62
N TYR A 60 -3.74 9.40 8.56
CA TYR A 60 -2.29 9.39 8.60
C TYR A 60 -1.76 7.97 8.70
N THR A 61 -0.57 7.78 8.18
CA THR A 61 0.26 6.59 8.37
C THR A 61 1.73 6.97 8.23
N SER A 62 2.63 6.00 8.39
CA SER A 62 4.05 6.14 8.15
C SER A 62 4.62 4.93 7.42
N ALA A 63 5.77 5.09 6.77
CA ALA A 63 6.46 3.98 6.11
C ALA A 63 6.79 2.85 7.10
N ALA A 64 7.16 3.19 8.34
CA ALA A 64 7.43 2.22 9.39
C ALA A 64 6.18 1.43 9.81
N ASP A 65 5.03 2.10 9.92
CA ASP A 65 3.76 1.45 10.25
C ASP A 65 3.31 0.53 9.10
N GLN A 66 3.45 0.97 7.85
CA GLN A 66 3.12 0.13 6.70
C GLN A 66 4.04 -1.10 6.62
N PHE A 67 5.34 -0.94 6.85
CA PHE A 67 6.25 -2.07 6.96
C PHE A 67 5.81 -3.06 8.05
N ALA A 68 5.46 -2.56 9.24
CA ALA A 68 5.00 -3.41 10.35
C ALA A 68 3.71 -4.16 10.00
N LEU A 69 2.74 -3.49 9.34
CA LEU A 69 1.49 -4.10 8.89
C LEU A 69 1.73 -5.22 7.87
N TYR A 70 2.47 -4.93 6.80
CA TYR A 70 2.77 -5.92 5.76
C TYR A 70 3.57 -7.11 6.30
N ARG A 71 4.55 -6.85 7.17
CA ARG A 71 5.32 -7.92 7.82
C ARG A 71 4.43 -8.85 8.63
N LYS A 72 3.53 -8.30 9.46
CA LYS A 72 2.59 -9.10 10.26
C LYS A 72 1.61 -9.87 9.36
N LEU A 73 1.12 -9.24 8.30
CA LEU A 73 0.23 -9.91 7.34
C LEU A 73 0.93 -11.09 6.65
N CYS A 74 2.13 -10.88 6.09
CA CYS A 74 2.88 -11.95 5.41
C CYS A 74 3.28 -13.10 6.33
N ARG A 75 3.45 -12.84 7.62
CA ARG A 75 3.74 -13.87 8.64
C ARG A 75 2.52 -14.58 9.20
N GLY A 76 1.30 -14.19 8.79
CA GLY A 76 0.06 -14.73 9.33
C GLY A 76 -0.17 -14.39 10.82
N GLU A 77 0.41 -13.29 11.30
CA GLU A 77 0.32 -12.89 12.71
C GLU A 77 -1.01 -12.19 13.05
N ILE A 78 -1.78 -11.75 12.03
CA ILE A 78 -3.00 -10.94 12.22
C ILE A 78 -4.26 -11.56 11.63
N LEU A 79 -4.12 -12.55 10.78
CA LEU A 79 -5.21 -13.29 10.15
C LEU A 79 -4.84 -14.79 10.14
N ASN A 80 -5.85 -15.66 10.07
CA ASN A 80 -5.58 -17.06 9.81
C ASN A 80 -5.07 -17.27 8.37
N GLU A 81 -4.55 -18.44 8.07
CA GLU A 81 -3.93 -18.78 6.78
C GLU A 81 -4.84 -18.47 5.59
N SER A 82 -6.11 -18.90 5.64
CA SER A 82 -7.08 -18.68 4.57
C SER A 82 -7.35 -17.18 4.32
N LEU A 83 -7.55 -16.40 5.38
CA LEU A 83 -7.79 -14.96 5.28
C LEU A 83 -6.53 -14.19 4.86
N THR A 84 -5.36 -14.65 5.30
CA THR A 84 -4.06 -14.08 4.86
C THR A 84 -3.89 -14.26 3.35
N ALA A 85 -4.18 -15.46 2.84
CA ALA A 85 -4.11 -15.75 1.40
C ALA A 85 -5.06 -14.85 0.60
N VAL A 86 -6.31 -14.67 1.07
CA VAL A 86 -7.29 -13.79 0.43
C VAL A 86 -6.84 -12.33 0.45
N ALA A 87 -6.32 -11.84 1.58
CA ALA A 87 -5.84 -10.46 1.69
C ALA A 87 -4.66 -10.19 0.75
N LEU A 88 -3.69 -11.10 0.70
CA LEU A 88 -2.55 -10.99 -0.22
C LEU A 88 -2.96 -11.10 -1.69
N ASP A 89 -3.93 -11.98 -2.03
CA ASP A 89 -4.48 -12.06 -3.38
C ASP A 89 -5.15 -10.74 -3.82
N MET A 90 -5.95 -10.12 -2.95
CA MET A 90 -6.55 -8.80 -3.25
C MET A 90 -5.48 -7.72 -3.46
N LEU A 91 -4.42 -7.69 -2.65
CA LEU A 91 -3.32 -6.74 -2.79
C LEU A 91 -2.52 -6.96 -4.08
N ARG A 92 -2.34 -8.21 -4.53
CA ARG A 92 -1.71 -8.55 -5.82
C ARG A 92 -2.53 -8.11 -7.03
N ARG A 93 -3.83 -7.99 -6.86
CA ARG A 93 -4.77 -7.56 -7.91
C ARG A 93 -4.96 -6.04 -7.96
N GLN A 94 -4.24 -5.27 -7.15
CA GLN A 94 -4.30 -3.80 -7.21
C GLN A 94 -4.06 -3.33 -8.64
N ARG A 95 -4.98 -2.48 -9.15
CA ARG A 95 -4.95 -2.04 -10.55
C ARG A 95 -4.12 -0.79 -10.82
N SER A 96 -3.79 -0.02 -9.79
CA SER A 96 -2.94 1.16 -9.96
C SER A 96 -1.50 0.72 -10.14
N MET A 97 -0.95 0.95 -11.34
CA MET A 97 0.43 0.59 -11.70
C MET A 97 1.30 1.82 -11.96
N ASP A 98 0.81 3.01 -11.59
CA ASP A 98 1.43 4.28 -11.96
C ASP A 98 2.49 4.77 -10.96
N ASP A 99 2.64 4.09 -9.84
CA ASP A 99 3.57 4.43 -8.75
C ASP A 99 4.80 3.50 -8.78
N ILE A 100 4.96 2.59 -7.83
CA ILE A 100 6.13 1.68 -7.75
C ILE A 100 6.30 0.86 -9.02
N LEU A 101 5.22 0.34 -9.60
CA LEU A 101 5.29 -0.52 -10.79
C LEU A 101 5.50 0.23 -12.11
N ARG A 102 5.48 1.56 -12.12
CA ARG A 102 5.46 2.37 -13.35
C ARG A 102 6.57 2.03 -14.34
N TYR A 103 7.76 1.71 -13.87
CA TYR A 103 8.94 1.41 -14.72
C TYR A 103 9.57 0.05 -14.42
N ILE A 104 8.95 -0.74 -13.55
CA ILE A 104 9.41 -2.11 -13.27
C ILE A 104 8.89 -3.04 -14.36
N PRO A 105 9.74 -3.90 -14.95
CA PRO A 105 9.31 -4.84 -15.98
C PRO A 105 8.24 -5.81 -15.46
N TYR A 106 7.14 -5.92 -16.19
CA TYR A 106 6.06 -6.86 -15.88
C TYR A 106 6.29 -8.20 -16.63
N PRO A 107 5.92 -9.37 -16.07
CA PRO A 107 5.18 -9.54 -14.81
C PRO A 107 6.07 -9.59 -13.56
N VAL A 108 5.54 -9.05 -12.46
CA VAL A 108 6.15 -9.18 -11.12
C VAL A 108 5.08 -9.61 -10.12
N ASP A 109 5.47 -10.36 -9.09
CA ASP A 109 4.58 -10.69 -7.97
C ASP A 109 4.74 -9.62 -6.88
N PHE A 110 3.80 -8.68 -6.85
CA PHE A 110 3.81 -7.54 -5.94
C PHE A 110 2.42 -7.34 -5.33
N ALA A 111 2.33 -7.54 -4.01
CA ALA A 111 1.12 -7.26 -3.25
C ALA A 111 1.22 -5.86 -2.63
N HIS A 112 0.42 -4.90 -3.12
CA HIS A 112 0.58 -3.50 -2.75
C HIS A 112 -0.74 -2.75 -2.62
N LYS A 113 -0.65 -1.53 -2.06
CA LYS A 113 -1.75 -0.57 -2.03
C LYS A 113 -1.21 0.84 -2.23
N THR A 114 -1.82 1.53 -3.19
CA THR A 114 -1.57 2.94 -3.46
C THR A 114 -2.46 3.85 -2.66
N GLY A 115 -2.06 5.11 -2.49
CA GLY A 115 -2.86 6.19 -1.95
C GLY A 115 -2.42 7.53 -2.54
N GLY A 116 -3.38 8.38 -2.90
CA GLY A 116 -3.09 9.66 -3.52
C GLY A 116 -4.10 10.74 -3.20
N LEU A 117 -3.62 11.97 -3.23
CA LEU A 117 -4.37 13.21 -3.26
C LEU A 117 -3.67 14.14 -4.28
N ASP A 118 -4.26 15.27 -4.61
CA ASP A 118 -3.70 16.21 -5.60
C ASP A 118 -2.27 16.68 -5.29
N TYR A 119 -1.80 16.50 -4.05
CA TYR A 119 -0.51 16.99 -3.56
C TYR A 119 0.39 15.91 -2.98
N LEU A 120 0.02 14.66 -3.07
CA LEU A 120 0.83 13.52 -2.59
C LEU A 120 0.51 12.25 -3.36
N SER A 121 1.48 11.35 -3.46
CA SER A 121 1.29 9.96 -3.87
C SER A 121 2.08 9.03 -2.97
N HIS A 122 1.50 7.89 -2.68
CA HIS A 122 2.10 6.85 -1.84
C HIS A 122 1.85 5.49 -2.45
N ASP A 123 2.83 4.62 -2.37
CA ASP A 123 2.67 3.20 -2.69
C ASP A 123 3.52 2.37 -1.73
N ALA A 124 2.96 1.27 -1.26
CA ALA A 124 3.65 0.36 -0.35
C ALA A 124 3.20 -1.08 -0.58
N GLY A 125 4.14 -2.01 -0.56
CA GLY A 125 3.85 -3.40 -0.79
C GLY A 125 5.04 -4.34 -0.58
N VAL A 126 4.79 -5.63 -0.83
CA VAL A 126 5.78 -6.69 -0.74
C VAL A 126 5.99 -7.32 -2.10
N PHE A 127 7.22 -7.37 -2.56
CA PHE A 127 7.65 -8.19 -3.68
C PHE A 127 7.90 -9.61 -3.21
N PHE A 128 7.32 -10.58 -3.91
CA PHE A 128 7.55 -12.00 -3.70
C PHE A 128 8.50 -12.52 -4.77
N GLN A 129 9.69 -12.94 -4.34
CA GLN A 129 10.75 -13.32 -5.27
C GLN A 129 11.47 -14.59 -4.83
N PRO A 130 12.02 -15.39 -5.77
CA PRO A 130 12.77 -16.60 -5.43
C PRO A 130 13.95 -16.38 -4.48
N GLY A 131 14.52 -15.17 -4.46
CA GLY A 131 15.64 -14.80 -3.58
C GLY A 131 15.21 -14.33 -2.19
N GLY A 132 13.91 -14.25 -1.93
CA GLY A 132 13.31 -13.77 -0.69
C GLY A 132 12.37 -12.59 -0.89
N ASP A 133 11.39 -12.50 -0.01
CA ASP A 133 10.39 -11.44 -0.04
C ASP A 133 10.96 -10.16 0.58
N TRP A 134 10.62 -9.03 0.00
CA TRP A 134 11.06 -7.74 0.52
C TRP A 134 10.00 -6.66 0.36
N PHE A 135 9.96 -5.75 1.30
CA PHE A 135 9.01 -4.65 1.36
C PHE A 135 9.61 -3.39 0.72
N LEU A 136 8.80 -2.69 -0.06
CA LEU A 136 9.08 -1.33 -0.52
C LEU A 136 7.89 -0.42 -0.21
N GLY A 137 8.16 0.70 0.43
CA GLY A 137 7.15 1.73 0.67
C GLY A 137 7.75 3.10 0.39
N ILE A 138 7.15 3.85 -0.53
CA ILE A 138 7.57 5.19 -0.92
C ILE A 138 6.42 6.16 -0.70
N PHE A 139 6.69 7.20 0.07
CA PHE A 139 5.71 8.20 0.47
C PHE A 139 6.23 9.57 0.05
N THR A 140 5.43 10.32 -0.70
CA THR A 140 5.81 11.64 -1.20
C THR A 140 4.85 12.71 -0.71
N TRP A 141 5.36 13.91 -0.58
CA TRP A 141 4.62 15.12 -0.28
C TRP A 141 5.28 16.30 -1.01
N ASP A 142 4.51 17.01 -1.82
CA ASP A 142 5.04 18.17 -2.59
C ASP A 142 4.12 19.41 -2.48
N GLY A 143 3.08 19.33 -1.65
CA GLY A 143 2.05 20.37 -1.56
C GLY A 143 1.16 20.41 -2.81
N PRO A 144 0.17 21.31 -2.83
CA PRO A 144 -0.72 21.44 -3.98
C PRO A 144 0.06 21.76 -5.25
N SER A 145 -0.13 20.95 -6.29
CA SER A 145 0.51 21.10 -7.60
C SER A 145 -0.56 21.25 -8.69
N PRO A 146 -0.39 22.18 -9.65
CA PRO A 146 -1.28 22.27 -10.81
C PRO A 146 -1.28 21.00 -11.67
N GLU A 147 -0.24 20.19 -11.56
CA GLU A 147 -0.06 18.93 -12.31
C GLU A 147 -0.61 17.72 -11.57
N GLY A 148 -1.25 17.94 -10.39
CA GLY A 148 -1.70 16.88 -9.51
C GLY A 148 -0.53 16.05 -8.94
N ASP A 149 -0.76 14.75 -8.76
CA ASP A 149 0.22 13.82 -8.18
C ASP A 149 1.16 13.17 -9.22
N ASN A 150 1.06 13.51 -10.51
CA ASN A 150 1.81 12.82 -11.57
C ASN A 150 3.33 12.95 -11.42
N ARG A 151 3.81 14.08 -10.93
CA ARG A 151 5.23 14.30 -10.66
C ARG A 151 5.75 13.39 -9.55
N GLN A 152 4.98 13.23 -8.49
CA GLN A 152 5.28 12.32 -7.40
C GLN A 152 5.28 10.87 -7.88
N LYS A 153 4.30 10.46 -8.68
CA LYS A 153 4.23 9.11 -9.27
C LYS A 153 5.43 8.80 -10.14
N GLN A 154 5.88 9.75 -10.96
CA GLN A 154 7.09 9.57 -11.77
C GLN A 154 8.34 9.41 -10.89
N PHE A 155 8.45 10.19 -9.83
CA PHE A 155 9.55 10.08 -8.87
C PHE A 155 9.54 8.72 -8.16
N ILE A 156 8.37 8.29 -7.65
CA ILE A 156 8.19 6.98 -7.04
C ILE A 156 8.63 5.87 -7.99
N GLY A 157 8.15 5.89 -9.23
CA GLY A 157 8.48 4.87 -10.21
C GLY A 157 9.96 4.80 -10.56
N ARG A 158 10.66 5.95 -10.74
CA ARG A 158 12.10 5.98 -11.01
C ARG A 158 12.92 5.49 -9.83
N LEU A 159 12.57 5.90 -8.62
CA LEU A 159 13.23 5.44 -7.40
C LEU A 159 13.02 3.94 -7.20
N ALA A 160 11.79 3.47 -7.38
CA ALA A 160 11.44 2.06 -7.28
C ALA A 160 12.20 1.21 -8.30
N GLN A 161 12.32 1.67 -9.56
CA GLN A 161 13.10 1.00 -10.59
C GLN A 161 14.56 0.86 -10.18
N ALA A 162 15.20 1.93 -9.72
CA ALA A 162 16.60 1.90 -9.31
C ALA A 162 16.83 0.92 -8.13
N ILE A 163 15.90 0.88 -7.17
CA ILE A 163 15.93 -0.06 -6.05
C ILE A 163 15.71 -1.49 -6.56
N TYR A 164 14.74 -1.70 -7.43
CA TYR A 164 14.42 -3.02 -7.99
C TYR A 164 15.60 -3.58 -8.81
N ASP A 165 16.24 -2.77 -9.64
CA ASP A 165 17.40 -3.18 -10.43
C ASP A 165 18.60 -3.57 -9.55
N THR A 166 18.67 -3.01 -8.34
CA THR A 166 19.76 -3.29 -7.40
C THR A 166 19.49 -4.52 -6.52
N TYR A 167 18.26 -4.66 -6.04
CA TYR A 167 17.89 -5.65 -5.00
C TYR A 167 16.86 -6.67 -5.46
N GLY A 168 16.09 -6.35 -6.49
CA GLY A 168 14.94 -7.14 -6.96
C GLY A 168 15.21 -8.00 -8.19
N ALA A 169 16.37 -7.89 -8.81
CA ALA A 169 16.72 -8.79 -9.91
C ALA A 169 16.87 -10.21 -9.37
N PRO A 170 16.29 -11.23 -10.03
CA PRO A 170 16.57 -12.61 -9.67
C PRO A 170 18.09 -12.81 -9.72
N ALA A 171 18.66 -13.39 -8.69
CA ALA A 171 20.05 -13.79 -8.72
C ALA A 171 20.31 -14.52 -10.04
N PRO A 172 21.37 -14.15 -10.79
CA PRO A 172 21.64 -14.79 -12.08
C PRO A 172 21.57 -16.30 -11.85
N ALA A 173 20.76 -16.98 -12.63
CA ALA A 173 20.67 -18.43 -12.56
C ALA A 173 22.10 -18.94 -12.73
N PHE A 174 22.71 -19.39 -11.63
CA PHE A 174 23.95 -20.14 -11.71
C PHE A 174 23.59 -21.31 -12.61
N CYS A 175 24.22 -21.36 -13.77
CA CYS A 175 24.06 -22.45 -14.72
C CYS A 175 24.12 -23.73 -13.92
N SER A 176 23.02 -24.44 -13.85
CA SER A 176 23.01 -25.85 -13.53
C SER A 176 23.88 -26.50 -14.60
N GLY A 177 25.15 -26.71 -14.27
CA GLY A 177 26.07 -27.49 -15.06
C GLY A 177 25.48 -28.85 -15.25
N GLY A 178 25.50 -29.28 -16.47
CA GLY A 178 24.96 -30.49 -17.00
C GLY A 178 25.43 -31.78 -16.35
#